data_8512432e1ea03fe29bb838a4bd3cad8e
#
_entry.id   8512432e1ea03fe29bb838a4bd3cad8e
#
_cell.length_a   1.000
_cell.length_b   1.000
_cell.length_c   1.000
_cell.angle_alpha   90.00
_cell.angle_beta   90.00
_cell.angle_gamma   90.00
#
_symmetry.space_group_name_H-M   'P 1'
#
loop_
_entity.id
_entity.type
_entity.pdbx_description
1 polymer ?
#
loop_
_entity_poly.entity_id
_entity_poly.type
_entity_poly.pdbx_seq_one_letter_code
_entity_poly.pdbx_strand_id
1 'polypeptide(L)'
;MNYPARNPHRRVIFFLLSFLVALLSACLSYLCAQPPPAQHEHAGHEGMHMQVDEPTDAQAQARLQAKILADKRESELNHHLAGVLVAIAGVFMLFQNSLASRWRAVKFVWPACFLLAGVFVLVWSDTELWPFGHRRWLEALQNNREVLQHKTFAVLLLGLGVIEWQRARGVLQAAWSAWIFPLVAVAGSIILIFHQHEGGMVGEHHMETMARIQSEHLSYTISGLGIGLAKGLSELKTRAAAIFARIWPALMVMLGILLVFYRE
;
A
#
# COMPACT_ATOMS: atom_id res chain seq x y z
N MET A 1 -22.11 -33.76 28.84
CA MET A 1 -20.86 -33.28 28.23
C MET A 1 -21.24 -32.27 27.15
N ASN A 2 -21.18 -30.95 27.46
CA ASN A 2 -21.48 -29.91 26.48
C ASN A 2 -20.17 -29.59 25.73
N TYR A 3 -20.06 -30.01 24.48
CA TYR A 3 -18.99 -29.54 23.59
C TYR A 3 -19.23 -28.05 23.29
N PRO A 4 -18.23 -27.16 23.54
CA PRO A 4 -18.39 -25.76 23.18
C PRO A 4 -18.55 -25.66 21.65
N ALA A 5 -19.64 -25.06 21.20
CA ALA A 5 -19.92 -24.84 19.79
C ALA A 5 -18.71 -24.10 19.16
N ARG A 6 -18.04 -24.78 18.22
CA ARG A 6 -16.88 -24.23 17.51
C ARG A 6 -17.37 -23.04 16.69
N ASN A 7 -17.03 -21.83 17.16
CA ASN A 7 -17.42 -20.56 16.55
C ASN A 7 -16.88 -20.51 15.09
N PRO A 8 -17.76 -20.57 14.06
CA PRO A 8 -17.35 -20.63 12.64
C PRO A 8 -16.50 -19.42 12.23
N HIS A 9 -16.67 -18.28 12.89
CA HIS A 9 -15.91 -17.06 12.63
C HIS A 9 -14.43 -17.22 12.98
N ARG A 10 -14.05 -18.03 13.97
CA ARG A 10 -12.63 -18.29 14.31
C ARG A 10 -11.88 -18.99 13.19
N ARG A 11 -12.55 -19.90 12.46
CA ARG A 11 -11.94 -20.59 11.33
C ARG A 11 -11.69 -19.65 10.17
N VAL A 12 -12.67 -18.83 9.80
CA VAL A 12 -12.56 -17.85 8.69
C VAL A 12 -11.42 -16.88 8.98
N ILE A 13 -11.32 -16.37 10.19
CA ILE A 13 -10.27 -15.41 10.58
C ILE A 13 -8.89 -16.08 10.60
N PHE A 14 -8.79 -17.34 11.09
CA PHE A 14 -7.55 -18.08 11.05
C PHE A 14 -7.10 -18.33 9.60
N PHE A 15 -8.02 -18.66 8.69
CA PHE A 15 -7.74 -18.79 7.26
C PHE A 15 -7.29 -17.46 6.63
N LEU A 16 -7.96 -16.35 6.95
CA LEU A 16 -7.57 -15.02 6.45
C LEU A 16 -6.19 -14.60 6.95
N LEU A 17 -5.86 -14.85 8.22
CA LEU A 17 -4.54 -14.58 8.79
C LEU A 17 -3.46 -15.45 8.16
N SER A 18 -3.74 -16.76 8.03
CA SER A 18 -2.78 -17.68 7.41
C SER A 18 -2.56 -17.33 5.95
N PHE A 19 -3.62 -16.96 5.22
CA PHE A 19 -3.53 -16.46 3.85
C PHE A 19 -2.73 -15.17 3.76
N LEU A 20 -2.97 -14.22 4.68
CA LEU A 20 -2.25 -12.96 4.74
C LEU A 20 -0.75 -13.19 5.00
N VAL A 21 -0.41 -14.04 5.97
CA VAL A 21 0.98 -14.40 6.27
C VAL A 21 1.63 -15.12 5.08
N ALA A 22 0.93 -16.04 4.44
CA ALA A 22 1.41 -16.73 3.25
C ALA A 22 1.63 -15.78 2.08
N LEU A 23 0.70 -14.85 1.84
CA LEU A 23 0.80 -13.83 0.79
C LEU A 23 2.00 -12.91 1.05
N LEU A 24 2.18 -12.42 2.27
CA LEU A 24 3.31 -11.60 2.67
C LEU A 24 4.64 -12.35 2.49
N SER A 25 4.70 -13.61 2.94
CA SER A 25 5.90 -14.44 2.80
C SER A 25 6.23 -14.69 1.32
N ALA A 26 5.22 -15.01 0.50
CA ALA A 26 5.40 -15.23 -0.93
C ALA A 26 5.85 -13.94 -1.64
N CYS A 27 5.21 -12.81 -1.33
CA CYS A 27 5.58 -11.51 -1.88
C CYS A 27 7.02 -11.14 -1.51
N LEU A 28 7.39 -11.27 -0.24
CA LEU A 28 8.73 -10.96 0.25
C LEU A 28 9.78 -11.88 -0.38
N SER A 29 9.52 -13.19 -0.46
CA SER A 29 10.42 -14.15 -1.09
C SER A 29 10.61 -13.86 -2.58
N TYR A 30 9.52 -13.51 -3.28
CA TYR A 30 9.56 -13.15 -4.68
C TYR A 30 10.35 -11.86 -4.93
N LEU A 31 10.12 -10.81 -4.11
CA LEU A 31 10.84 -9.55 -4.18
C LEU A 31 12.35 -9.72 -3.92
N CYS A 32 12.72 -10.59 -2.97
CA CYS A 32 14.14 -10.88 -2.68
C CYS A 32 14.82 -11.77 -3.73
N ALA A 33 14.06 -12.60 -4.46
CA ALA A 33 14.60 -13.56 -5.42
C ALA A 33 14.78 -12.98 -6.84
N GLN A 34 14.18 -11.85 -7.15
CA GLN A 34 14.30 -11.25 -8.50
C GLN A 34 15.69 -10.63 -8.68
N PRO A 35 16.39 -10.94 -9.81
CA PRO A 35 17.60 -10.24 -10.18
C PRO A 35 17.29 -8.75 -10.45
N PRO A 36 18.28 -7.85 -10.30
CA PRO A 36 18.11 -6.46 -10.69
C PRO A 36 17.65 -6.40 -12.17
N PRO A 37 16.84 -5.39 -12.53
CA PRO A 37 16.31 -5.28 -13.88
C PRO A 37 17.45 -5.33 -14.87
N ALA A 38 17.36 -6.27 -15.83
CA ALA A 38 18.35 -6.40 -16.89
C ALA A 38 18.34 -5.10 -17.71
N GLN A 39 19.50 -4.45 -17.80
CA GLN A 39 19.69 -3.40 -18.78
C GLN A 39 19.44 -4.04 -20.14
N HIS A 40 18.38 -3.61 -20.83
CA HIS A 40 18.10 -4.04 -22.18
C HIS A 40 19.23 -3.51 -23.10
N GLU A 41 20.24 -4.35 -23.35
CA GLU A 41 21.11 -4.16 -24.47
C GLU A 41 20.25 -4.22 -25.73
N HIS A 42 20.24 -3.14 -26.49
CA HIS A 42 19.65 -3.09 -27.82
C HIS A 42 20.43 -4.05 -28.72
N ALA A 43 19.95 -5.30 -28.82
CA ALA A 43 20.37 -6.20 -29.89
C ALA A 43 19.79 -5.67 -31.19
N GLY A 44 20.66 -5.23 -32.09
CA GLY A 44 20.32 -4.78 -33.41
C GLY A 44 19.63 -5.91 -34.21
N HIS A 45 18.41 -5.67 -34.64
CA HIS A 45 17.76 -6.45 -35.70
C HIS A 45 17.92 -5.70 -37.04
N GLU A 46 18.88 -6.14 -37.83
CA GLU A 46 18.90 -5.87 -39.26
C GLU A 46 17.83 -6.74 -39.94
N GLY A 47 17.02 -6.11 -40.77
CA GLY A 47 16.35 -6.73 -41.91
C GLY A 47 14.89 -7.09 -41.77
N MET A 48 14.00 -6.14 -42.16
CA MET A 48 12.94 -6.35 -43.16
C MET A 48 12.23 -5.01 -43.44
N HIS A 49 12.42 -4.47 -44.65
CA HIS A 49 11.72 -3.27 -45.11
C HIS A 49 10.23 -3.57 -45.31
N MET A 50 9.39 -3.19 -44.36
CA MET A 50 8.04 -2.71 -44.60
C MET A 50 8.07 -1.20 -44.32
N GLN A 51 7.73 -0.38 -45.32
CA GLN A 51 7.47 1.03 -45.16
C GLN A 51 6.20 1.21 -44.31
N VAL A 52 6.35 1.05 -43.01
CA VAL A 52 5.52 1.70 -42.02
C VAL A 52 6.23 3.01 -41.76
N ASP A 53 5.57 4.16 -41.88
CA ASP A 53 6.14 5.46 -41.48
C ASP A 53 6.72 5.33 -40.06
N GLU A 54 8.03 5.03 -39.96
CA GLU A 54 8.72 4.99 -38.69
C GLU A 54 8.62 6.39 -38.07
N PRO A 55 8.13 6.50 -36.84
CA PRO A 55 8.06 7.80 -36.19
C PRO A 55 9.46 8.40 -36.15
N THR A 56 9.61 9.62 -36.63
CA THR A 56 10.89 10.33 -36.53
C THR A 56 11.38 10.28 -35.10
N ASP A 57 12.70 10.24 -34.87
CA ASP A 57 13.29 10.19 -33.53
C ASP A 57 12.69 11.25 -32.58
N ALA A 58 12.35 12.42 -33.10
CA ALA A 58 11.67 13.48 -32.36
C ALA A 58 10.25 13.11 -31.89
N GLN A 59 9.48 12.37 -32.73
CA GLN A 59 8.14 11.93 -32.37
C GLN A 59 8.19 10.78 -31.34
N ALA A 60 9.16 9.88 -31.46
CA ALA A 60 9.38 8.81 -30.48
C ALA A 60 9.78 9.39 -29.12
N GLN A 61 10.67 10.37 -29.07
CA GLN A 61 11.06 11.09 -27.86
C GLN A 61 9.89 11.84 -27.24
N ALA A 62 9.07 12.54 -28.04
CA ALA A 62 7.90 13.25 -27.53
C ALA A 62 6.86 12.29 -26.90
N ARG A 63 6.63 11.12 -27.52
CA ARG A 63 5.74 10.08 -26.95
C ARG A 63 6.29 9.53 -25.65
N LEU A 64 7.59 9.25 -25.55
CA LEU A 64 8.24 8.78 -24.34
C LEU A 64 8.11 9.81 -23.20
N GLN A 65 8.41 11.08 -23.49
CA GLN A 65 8.25 12.16 -22.52
C GLN A 65 6.79 12.32 -22.04
N ALA A 66 5.82 12.23 -22.96
CA ALA A 66 4.41 12.30 -22.60
C ALA A 66 4.00 11.12 -21.70
N LYS A 67 4.52 9.92 -21.96
CA LYS A 67 4.28 8.75 -21.10
C LYS A 67 4.87 8.96 -19.71
N ILE A 68 6.13 9.35 -19.60
CA ILE A 68 6.80 9.62 -18.31
C ILE A 68 6.01 10.64 -17.48
N LEU A 69 5.53 11.73 -18.11
CA LEU A 69 4.71 12.74 -17.42
C LEU A 69 3.34 12.21 -16.99
N ALA A 70 2.74 11.29 -17.75
CA ALA A 70 1.49 10.66 -17.37
C ALA A 70 1.68 9.73 -16.18
N ASP A 71 2.68 8.87 -16.22
CA ASP A 71 3.02 7.92 -15.15
C ASP A 71 3.32 8.66 -13.84
N LYS A 72 4.11 9.74 -13.91
CA LYS A 72 4.40 10.61 -12.77
C LYS A 72 3.13 11.20 -12.15
N ARG A 73 2.23 11.76 -12.97
CA ARG A 73 0.97 12.35 -12.47
C ARG A 73 0.08 11.30 -11.82
N GLU A 74 0.06 10.09 -12.38
CA GLU A 74 -0.70 8.97 -11.82
C GLU A 74 -0.13 8.55 -10.47
N SER A 75 1.19 8.40 -10.35
CA SER A 75 1.89 8.10 -9.11
C SER A 75 1.61 9.16 -8.04
N GLU A 76 1.78 10.45 -8.34
CA GLU A 76 1.49 11.55 -7.42
C GLU A 76 0.02 11.53 -6.96
N LEU A 77 -0.94 11.37 -7.87
CA LEU A 77 -2.37 11.30 -7.53
C LEU A 77 -2.68 10.13 -6.58
N ASN A 78 -2.08 8.97 -6.84
CA ASN A 78 -2.26 7.78 -6.03
C ASN A 78 -1.77 7.99 -4.59
N HIS A 79 -0.61 8.61 -4.42
CA HIS A 79 -0.06 8.95 -3.11
C HIS A 79 -0.89 10.02 -2.40
N HIS A 80 -1.31 11.08 -3.11
CA HIS A 80 -2.14 12.14 -2.52
C HIS A 80 -3.47 11.60 -2.00
N LEU A 81 -4.17 10.78 -2.79
CA LEU A 81 -5.47 10.24 -2.37
C LEU A 81 -5.33 9.26 -1.22
N ALA A 82 -4.33 8.38 -1.26
CA ALA A 82 -4.01 7.49 -0.14
C ALA A 82 -3.67 8.31 1.12
N GLY A 83 -2.90 9.37 0.96
CA GLY A 83 -2.53 10.29 2.04
C GLY A 83 -3.73 10.96 2.70
N VAL A 84 -4.67 11.46 1.91
CA VAL A 84 -5.92 12.05 2.42
C VAL A 84 -6.70 11.02 3.24
N LEU A 85 -6.87 9.80 2.74
CA LEU A 85 -7.61 8.75 3.45
C LEU A 85 -6.91 8.34 4.76
N VAL A 86 -5.58 8.21 4.76
CA VAL A 86 -4.79 7.90 5.96
C VAL A 86 -4.85 9.05 6.97
N ALA A 87 -4.74 10.31 6.53
CA ALA A 87 -4.88 11.47 7.41
C ALA A 87 -6.26 11.54 8.06
N ILE A 88 -7.33 11.35 7.28
CA ILE A 88 -8.71 11.30 7.80
C ILE A 88 -8.85 10.19 8.83
N ALA A 89 -8.36 8.98 8.54
CA ALA A 89 -8.40 7.87 9.48
C ALA A 89 -7.70 8.22 10.80
N GLY A 90 -6.50 8.80 10.74
CA GLY A 90 -5.74 9.24 11.91
C GLY A 90 -6.46 10.30 12.74
N VAL A 91 -7.01 11.34 12.07
CA VAL A 91 -7.77 12.41 12.74
C VAL A 91 -9.00 11.84 13.46
N PHE A 92 -9.79 11.00 12.79
CA PHE A 92 -10.97 10.41 13.41
C PHE A 92 -10.61 9.47 14.57
N MET A 93 -9.49 8.77 14.49
CA MET A 93 -9.02 7.97 15.63
C MET A 93 -8.56 8.80 16.81
N LEU A 94 -7.88 9.93 16.60
CA LEU A 94 -7.50 10.85 17.69
C LEU A 94 -8.71 11.38 18.46
N PHE A 95 -9.80 11.69 17.76
CA PHE A 95 -10.99 12.28 18.34
C PHE A 95 -12.12 11.28 18.58
N GLN A 96 -11.91 9.98 18.30
CA GLN A 96 -12.96 8.96 18.40
C GLN A 96 -13.70 8.98 19.74
N ASN A 97 -12.99 9.05 20.86
CA ASN A 97 -13.60 9.03 22.17
C ASN A 97 -14.47 10.27 22.44
N SER A 98 -14.05 11.43 21.95
CA SER A 98 -14.80 12.68 22.10
C SER A 98 -16.02 12.74 21.19
N LEU A 99 -15.89 12.18 19.97
CA LEU A 99 -16.96 12.18 18.98
C LEU A 99 -17.98 11.07 19.22
N ALA A 100 -17.58 9.94 19.79
CA ALA A 100 -18.42 8.77 20.02
C ALA A 100 -19.64 9.05 20.91
N SER A 101 -19.55 10.05 21.81
CA SER A 101 -20.66 10.48 22.66
C SER A 101 -21.80 11.15 21.87
N ARG A 102 -21.45 11.81 20.75
CA ARG A 102 -22.44 12.51 19.89
C ARG A 102 -22.77 11.72 18.64
N TRP A 103 -21.83 10.95 18.11
CA TRP A 103 -21.96 10.25 16.85
C TRP A 103 -21.40 8.82 16.96
N ARG A 104 -22.30 7.87 17.17
CA ARG A 104 -21.94 6.45 17.36
C ARG A 104 -21.28 5.82 16.12
N ALA A 105 -21.55 6.36 14.93
CA ALA A 105 -20.98 5.86 13.67
C ALA A 105 -19.51 6.23 13.48
N VAL A 106 -18.97 7.16 14.26
CA VAL A 106 -17.56 7.62 14.11
C VAL A 106 -16.54 6.48 14.17
N LYS A 107 -16.84 5.42 14.91
CA LYS A 107 -15.98 4.22 15.03
C LYS A 107 -15.80 3.45 13.72
N PHE A 108 -16.64 3.72 12.72
CA PHE A 108 -16.57 3.07 11.39
C PHE A 108 -15.80 3.93 10.37
N VAL A 109 -15.52 5.20 10.66
CA VAL A 109 -14.90 6.11 9.66
C VAL A 109 -13.51 5.62 9.30
N TRP A 110 -12.67 5.34 10.27
CA TRP A 110 -11.29 4.94 10.01
C TRP A 110 -11.17 3.54 9.35
N PRO A 111 -11.96 2.49 9.72
CA PRO A 111 -11.98 1.25 8.94
C PRO A 111 -12.48 1.47 7.51
N ALA A 112 -13.47 2.35 7.31
CA ALA A 112 -13.97 2.71 5.98
C ALA A 112 -12.88 3.37 5.13
N CYS A 113 -12.03 4.23 5.71
CA CYS A 113 -10.90 4.82 4.99
C CYS A 113 -9.93 3.75 4.48
N PHE A 114 -9.63 2.71 5.27
CA PHE A 114 -8.79 1.60 4.81
C PHE A 114 -9.46 0.78 3.71
N LEU A 115 -10.77 0.52 3.81
CA LEU A 115 -11.50 -0.16 2.74
C LEU A 115 -11.48 0.66 1.44
N LEU A 116 -11.75 1.97 1.54
CA LEU A 116 -11.72 2.87 0.38
C LEU A 116 -10.31 2.96 -0.22
N ALA A 117 -9.28 3.11 0.61
CA ALA A 117 -7.88 3.11 0.16
C ALA A 117 -7.52 1.78 -0.51
N GLY A 118 -7.92 0.65 0.08
CA GLY A 118 -7.66 -0.66 -0.50
C GLY A 118 -8.35 -0.89 -1.84
N VAL A 119 -9.63 -0.48 -1.98
CA VAL A 119 -10.34 -0.53 -3.28
C VAL A 119 -9.67 0.41 -4.29
N PHE A 120 -9.31 1.61 -3.86
CA PHE A 120 -8.66 2.57 -4.73
C PHE A 120 -7.32 2.02 -5.26
N VAL A 121 -6.43 1.57 -4.38
CA VAL A 121 -5.14 0.98 -4.79
C VAL A 121 -5.35 -0.28 -5.64
N LEU A 122 -6.35 -1.12 -5.34
CA LEU A 122 -6.63 -2.31 -6.13
C LEU A 122 -6.97 -1.98 -7.59
N VAL A 123 -7.73 -0.90 -7.81
CA VAL A 123 -8.35 -0.57 -9.10
C VAL A 123 -7.57 0.47 -9.88
N TRP A 124 -7.04 1.51 -9.21
CA TRP A 124 -6.44 2.69 -9.86
C TRP A 124 -4.92 2.78 -9.78
N SER A 125 -4.24 1.96 -8.98
CA SER A 125 -2.78 2.07 -8.87
C SER A 125 -2.02 1.69 -10.14
N ASP A 126 -2.65 0.93 -11.03
CA ASP A 126 -2.01 0.41 -12.24
C ASP A 126 -3.03 0.40 -13.39
N THR A 127 -3.18 1.55 -14.05
CA THR A 127 -4.20 1.76 -15.10
C THR A 127 -3.93 0.96 -16.37
N GLU A 128 -2.75 0.37 -16.53
CA GLU A 128 -2.44 -0.59 -17.60
C GLU A 128 -3.23 -1.91 -17.45
N LEU A 129 -3.73 -2.20 -16.24
CA LEU A 129 -4.50 -3.40 -15.94
C LEU A 129 -5.99 -3.18 -16.13
N TRP A 130 -6.71 -4.29 -16.29
CA TRP A 130 -8.18 -4.26 -16.23
C TRP A 130 -8.67 -3.67 -14.88
N PRO A 131 -9.68 -2.80 -14.82
CA PRO A 131 -10.67 -2.53 -15.89
C PRO A 131 -10.27 -1.46 -16.90
N PHE A 132 -9.20 -0.72 -16.73
CA PHE A 132 -8.85 0.43 -17.59
C PHE A 132 -7.96 0.04 -18.76
N GLY A 133 -7.00 -0.89 -18.54
CA GLY A 133 -6.04 -1.33 -19.54
C GLY A 133 -6.28 -2.75 -20.01
N HIS A 134 -5.44 -3.19 -20.96
CA HIS A 134 -5.52 -4.50 -21.60
C HIS A 134 -4.50 -5.51 -21.08
N ARG A 135 -3.58 -5.09 -20.20
CA ARG A 135 -2.56 -5.98 -19.65
C ARG A 135 -3.17 -7.05 -18.75
N ARG A 136 -2.72 -8.28 -18.90
CA ARG A 136 -3.24 -9.42 -18.12
C ARG A 136 -2.71 -9.38 -16.69
N TRP A 137 -3.59 -9.52 -15.71
CA TRP A 137 -3.24 -9.48 -14.29
C TRP A 137 -2.13 -10.46 -13.91
N LEU A 138 -2.26 -11.72 -14.32
CA LEU A 138 -1.30 -12.76 -13.95
C LEU A 138 0.10 -12.44 -14.49
N GLU A 139 0.18 -12.01 -15.72
CA GLU A 139 1.44 -11.62 -16.38
C GLU A 139 2.07 -10.40 -15.68
N ALA A 140 1.28 -9.39 -15.36
CA ALA A 140 1.75 -8.20 -14.66
C ALA A 140 2.26 -8.55 -13.25
N LEU A 141 1.53 -9.36 -12.47
CA LEU A 141 1.94 -9.78 -11.13
C LEU A 141 3.23 -10.61 -11.13
N GLN A 142 3.52 -11.34 -12.22
CA GLN A 142 4.73 -12.15 -12.33
C GLN A 142 5.94 -11.36 -12.80
N ASN A 143 5.74 -10.33 -13.61
CA ASN A 143 6.83 -9.65 -14.33
C ASN A 143 7.03 -8.19 -13.88
N ASN A 144 6.15 -7.62 -13.06
CA ASN A 144 6.24 -6.24 -12.59
C ASN A 144 6.16 -6.19 -11.06
N ARG A 145 7.28 -5.78 -10.44
CA ARG A 145 7.42 -5.69 -8.98
C ARG A 145 6.52 -4.62 -8.37
N GLU A 146 6.40 -3.49 -9.03
CA GLU A 146 5.58 -2.37 -8.60
C GLU A 146 4.11 -2.78 -8.54
N VAL A 147 3.58 -3.40 -9.61
CA VAL A 147 2.22 -3.95 -9.64
C VAL A 147 1.99 -4.96 -8.53
N LEU A 148 2.93 -5.90 -8.31
CA LEU A 148 2.82 -6.89 -7.25
C LEU A 148 2.72 -6.22 -5.87
N GLN A 149 3.53 -5.19 -5.63
CA GLN A 149 3.53 -4.46 -4.36
C GLN A 149 2.23 -3.68 -4.17
N HIS A 150 1.74 -2.95 -5.18
CA HIS A 150 0.47 -2.23 -5.11
C HIS A 150 -0.69 -3.17 -4.80
N LYS A 151 -0.78 -4.32 -5.49
CA LYS A 151 -1.86 -5.30 -5.23
C LYS A 151 -1.71 -5.95 -3.86
N THR A 152 -0.49 -6.17 -3.38
CA THR A 152 -0.25 -6.64 -2.01
C THR A 152 -0.71 -5.61 -0.98
N PHE A 153 -0.36 -4.32 -1.15
CA PHE A 153 -0.86 -3.25 -0.28
C PHE A 153 -2.38 -3.14 -0.31
N ALA A 154 -3.01 -3.26 -1.48
CA ALA A 154 -4.47 -3.26 -1.61
C ALA A 154 -5.11 -4.37 -0.76
N VAL A 155 -4.59 -5.60 -0.85
CA VAL A 155 -5.09 -6.75 -0.06
C VAL A 155 -4.87 -6.53 1.44
N LEU A 156 -3.71 -5.97 1.84
CA LEU A 156 -3.42 -5.64 3.24
C LEU A 156 -4.41 -4.61 3.78
N LEU A 157 -4.66 -3.54 3.04
CA LEU A 157 -5.59 -2.47 3.42
C LEU A 157 -7.03 -2.97 3.50
N LEU A 158 -7.49 -3.75 2.51
CA LEU A 158 -8.82 -4.35 2.51
C LEU A 158 -9.00 -5.31 3.68
N GLY A 159 -8.04 -6.21 3.90
CA GLY A 159 -8.05 -7.15 5.02
C GLY A 159 -8.09 -6.44 6.36
N LEU A 160 -7.25 -5.41 6.54
CA LEU A 160 -7.22 -4.58 7.73
C LEU A 160 -8.54 -3.84 7.93
N GLY A 161 -9.07 -3.21 6.88
CA GLY A 161 -10.36 -2.51 6.92
C GLY A 161 -11.51 -3.42 7.34
N VAL A 162 -11.59 -4.64 6.78
CA VAL A 162 -12.61 -5.64 7.16
C VAL A 162 -12.47 -6.05 8.62
N ILE A 163 -11.26 -6.34 9.08
CA ILE A 163 -11.01 -6.79 10.45
C ILE A 163 -11.39 -5.70 11.44
N GLU A 164 -10.95 -4.47 11.21
CA GLU A 164 -11.24 -3.36 12.10
C GLU A 164 -12.73 -2.94 12.04
N TRP A 165 -13.38 -3.11 10.91
CA TRP A 165 -14.84 -2.96 10.79
C TRP A 165 -15.58 -3.97 11.67
N GLN A 166 -15.17 -5.25 11.64
CA GLN A 166 -15.76 -6.29 12.49
C GLN A 166 -15.49 -6.06 13.97
N ARG A 167 -14.31 -5.54 14.32
CA ARG A 167 -13.99 -5.10 15.70
C ARG A 167 -14.90 -3.94 16.12
N ALA A 168 -15.06 -2.93 15.26
CA ALA A 168 -15.95 -1.79 15.52
C ALA A 168 -17.40 -2.22 15.71
N ARG A 169 -17.86 -3.27 15.02
CA ARG A 169 -19.20 -3.89 15.19
C ARG A 169 -19.31 -4.71 16.49
N GLY A 170 -18.21 -5.03 17.16
CA GLY A 170 -18.19 -5.92 18.31
C GLY A 170 -18.34 -7.41 17.98
N VAL A 171 -18.26 -7.79 16.69
CA VAL A 171 -18.33 -9.19 16.25
C VAL A 171 -16.99 -9.89 16.53
N LEU A 172 -15.88 -9.18 16.33
CA LEU A 172 -14.54 -9.70 16.56
C LEU A 172 -13.94 -9.12 17.84
N GLN A 173 -14.11 -9.85 18.95
CA GLN A 173 -13.65 -9.41 20.29
C GLN A 173 -12.42 -10.19 20.80
N ALA A 174 -11.88 -11.10 20.00
CA ALA A 174 -10.73 -11.90 20.40
C ALA A 174 -9.49 -11.00 20.60
N ALA A 175 -8.77 -11.17 21.71
CA ALA A 175 -7.61 -10.34 22.07
C ALA A 175 -6.51 -10.32 21.00
N TRP A 176 -6.30 -11.45 20.31
CA TRP A 176 -5.31 -11.52 19.21
C TRP A 176 -5.64 -10.60 18.03
N SER A 177 -6.94 -10.26 17.81
CA SER A 177 -7.33 -9.39 16.69
C SER A 177 -6.79 -7.96 16.84
N ALA A 178 -6.46 -7.53 18.04
CA ALA A 178 -5.84 -6.24 18.31
C ALA A 178 -4.42 -6.13 17.74
N TRP A 179 -3.74 -7.28 17.54
CA TRP A 179 -2.38 -7.33 17.02
C TRP A 179 -2.28 -7.35 15.50
N ILE A 180 -3.40 -7.53 14.80
CA ILE A 180 -3.40 -7.57 13.33
C ILE A 180 -2.95 -6.24 12.76
N PHE A 181 -3.51 -5.13 13.26
CA PHE A 181 -3.11 -3.80 12.78
C PHE A 181 -1.61 -3.55 12.96
N PRO A 182 -1.01 -3.72 14.17
CA PRO A 182 0.43 -3.58 14.35
C PRO A 182 1.25 -4.43 13.38
N LEU A 183 0.88 -5.70 13.23
CA LEU A 183 1.59 -6.64 12.35
C LEU A 183 1.50 -6.23 10.88
N VAL A 184 0.31 -5.84 10.40
CA VAL A 184 0.11 -5.37 9.02
C VAL A 184 0.87 -4.08 8.75
N ALA A 185 0.87 -3.13 9.70
CA ALA A 185 1.60 -1.88 9.56
C ALA A 185 3.11 -2.11 9.47
N VAL A 186 3.67 -2.95 10.34
CA VAL A 186 5.10 -3.32 10.29
C VAL A 186 5.44 -4.06 9.01
N ALA A 187 4.62 -5.05 8.61
CA ALA A 187 4.86 -5.82 7.40
C ALA A 187 4.78 -4.95 6.14
N GLY A 188 3.79 -4.06 6.05
CA GLY A 188 3.68 -3.09 4.95
C GLY A 188 4.90 -2.17 4.88
N SER A 189 5.39 -1.70 6.04
CA SER A 189 6.59 -0.86 6.11
C SER A 189 7.85 -1.61 5.64
N ILE A 190 7.97 -2.90 5.95
CA ILE A 190 9.09 -3.74 5.47
C ILE A 190 8.99 -3.91 3.94
N ILE A 191 7.81 -4.17 3.40
CA ILE A 191 7.61 -4.28 1.94
C ILE A 191 8.00 -2.97 1.24
N LEU A 192 7.69 -1.83 1.85
CA LEU A 192 8.00 -0.51 1.30
C LEU A 192 9.50 -0.25 1.16
N ILE A 193 10.36 -0.86 1.99
CA ILE A 193 11.82 -0.77 1.84
C ILE A 193 12.29 -1.29 0.47
N PHE A 194 11.57 -2.29 -0.08
CA PHE A 194 11.88 -2.90 -1.37
C PHE A 194 11.06 -2.31 -2.53
N HIS A 195 10.32 -1.21 -2.26
CA HIS A 195 9.52 -0.56 -3.30
C HIS A 195 10.42 0.16 -4.29
N GLN A 196 10.22 -0.13 -5.56
CA GLN A 196 10.94 0.48 -6.67
C GLN A 196 9.92 0.90 -7.73
N HIS A 197 10.03 2.12 -8.21
CA HIS A 197 9.29 2.59 -9.36
C HIS A 197 10.01 2.16 -10.64
N GLU A 198 9.29 1.51 -11.55
CA GLU A 198 9.82 1.10 -12.86
C GLU A 198 9.82 2.25 -13.88
N GLY A 199 9.54 3.46 -13.47
CA GLY A 199 9.52 4.64 -14.32
C GLY A 199 10.89 4.86 -14.96
N GLY A 200 11.04 4.48 -16.22
CA GLY A 200 12.26 4.60 -17.01
C GLY A 200 12.59 6.05 -17.33
N MET A 201 13.11 6.80 -16.38
CA MET A 201 13.71 8.09 -16.65
C MET A 201 15.11 7.86 -17.23
N VAL A 202 15.31 8.29 -18.45
CA VAL A 202 16.61 8.33 -19.11
C VAL A 202 17.11 9.78 -19.03
N GLY A 203 18.28 10.01 -18.40
CA GLY A 203 18.90 11.34 -18.38
C GLY A 203 19.71 11.64 -17.11
N GLU A 204 20.43 12.75 -17.11
CA GLU A 204 21.30 13.18 -16.00
C GLU A 204 20.55 13.44 -14.67
N HIS A 205 19.26 13.83 -14.73
CA HIS A 205 18.42 14.06 -13.56
C HIS A 205 17.86 12.77 -12.94
N HIS A 206 18.06 11.61 -13.55
CA HIS A 206 17.56 10.33 -13.07
C HIS A 206 18.04 10.00 -11.65
N MET A 207 19.32 10.22 -11.38
CA MET A 207 19.93 9.91 -10.08
C MET A 207 19.35 10.77 -8.95
N GLU A 208 19.12 12.05 -9.18
CA GLU A 208 18.53 12.96 -8.18
C GLU A 208 17.08 12.60 -7.87
N THR A 209 16.28 12.31 -8.91
CA THR A 209 14.89 11.92 -8.74
C THR A 209 14.77 10.60 -7.98
N MET A 210 15.59 9.60 -8.33
CA MET A 210 15.62 8.32 -7.62
C MET A 210 16.05 8.46 -6.16
N ALA A 211 17.06 9.25 -5.86
CA ALA A 211 17.49 9.52 -4.50
C ALA A 211 16.39 10.19 -3.67
N ARG A 212 15.65 11.12 -4.28
CA ARG A 212 14.51 11.78 -3.64
C ARG A 212 13.36 10.80 -3.36
N ILE A 213 12.93 10.03 -4.35
CA ILE A 213 11.89 9.01 -4.20
C ILE A 213 12.27 8.03 -3.07
N GLN A 214 13.52 7.56 -3.07
CA GLN A 214 14.01 6.66 -2.03
C GLN A 214 13.99 7.29 -0.63
N SER A 215 14.34 8.58 -0.50
CA SER A 215 14.30 9.29 0.79
C SER A 215 12.87 9.47 1.30
N GLU A 216 11.91 9.72 0.41
CA GLU A 216 10.49 9.83 0.76
C GLU A 216 9.93 8.47 1.19
N HIS A 217 10.22 7.39 0.47
CA HIS A 217 9.83 6.03 0.87
C HIS A 217 10.45 5.60 2.21
N LEU A 218 11.69 6.01 2.50
CA LEU A 218 12.29 5.78 3.82
C LEU A 218 11.50 6.50 4.93
N SER A 219 11.06 7.73 4.68
CA SER A 219 10.23 8.49 5.63
C SER A 219 8.88 7.82 5.88
N TYR A 220 8.26 7.26 4.84
CA TYR A 220 7.01 6.47 4.96
C TYR A 220 7.23 5.17 5.71
N THR A 221 8.34 4.49 5.44
CA THR A 221 8.75 3.26 6.14
C THR A 221 8.92 3.52 7.64
N ILE A 222 9.66 4.56 8.02
CA ILE A 222 9.89 4.93 9.42
C ILE A 222 8.56 5.27 10.10
N SER A 223 7.69 6.04 9.42
CA SER A 223 6.38 6.41 9.92
C SER A 223 5.49 5.18 10.13
N GLY A 224 5.45 4.27 9.16
CA GLY A 224 4.67 3.04 9.23
C GLY A 224 5.15 2.08 10.32
N LEU A 225 6.47 1.92 10.48
CA LEU A 225 7.05 1.18 11.61
C LEU A 225 6.67 1.81 12.94
N GLY A 226 6.77 3.15 13.05
CA GLY A 226 6.36 3.90 14.22
C GLY A 226 4.88 3.70 14.56
N ILE A 227 3.99 3.72 13.55
CA ILE A 227 2.55 3.44 13.70
C ILE A 227 2.36 2.02 14.25
N GLY A 228 2.98 1.01 13.63
CA GLY A 228 2.84 -0.38 14.03
C GLY A 228 3.33 -0.63 15.45
N LEU A 229 4.52 -0.13 15.79
CA LEU A 229 5.10 -0.25 17.12
C LEU A 229 4.25 0.47 18.19
N ALA A 230 3.88 1.73 17.93
CA ALA A 230 3.07 2.50 18.89
C ALA A 230 1.68 1.88 19.07
N LYS A 231 1.06 1.37 18.00
CA LYS A 231 -0.21 0.64 18.11
C LYS A 231 -0.05 -0.64 18.90
N GLY A 232 0.99 -1.44 18.66
CA GLY A 232 1.30 -2.64 19.44
C GLY A 232 1.49 -2.31 20.93
N LEU A 233 2.28 -1.27 21.26
CA LEU A 233 2.49 -0.83 22.64
C LEU A 233 1.21 -0.31 23.31
N SER A 234 0.27 0.24 22.55
CA SER A 234 -1.03 0.66 23.05
C SER A 234 -1.94 -0.51 23.48
N GLU A 235 -1.71 -1.70 22.93
CA GLU A 235 -2.47 -2.92 23.31
C GLU A 235 -1.92 -3.63 24.55
N LEU A 236 -0.75 -3.21 25.04
CA LEU A 236 -0.16 -3.74 26.26
C LEU A 236 -0.87 -3.18 27.50
N LYS A 237 -0.99 -4.01 28.55
CA LYS A 237 -1.57 -3.60 29.84
C LYS A 237 -0.55 -2.81 30.68
N THR A 238 -0.02 -1.71 30.16
CA THR A 238 1.00 -0.87 30.80
C THR A 238 0.47 0.53 31.04
N ARG A 239 1.08 1.28 31.99
CA ARG A 239 0.74 2.70 32.24
C ARG A 239 1.02 3.57 30.99
N ALA A 240 2.00 3.18 30.16
CA ALA A 240 2.36 3.90 28.95
C ALA A 240 1.37 3.66 27.78
N ALA A 241 0.52 2.63 27.86
CA ALA A 241 -0.41 2.29 26.77
C ALA A 241 -1.31 3.47 26.36
N ALA A 242 -1.78 4.27 27.33
CA ALA A 242 -2.62 5.44 27.07
C ALA A 242 -1.89 6.54 26.26
N ILE A 243 -0.56 6.65 26.41
CA ILE A 243 0.27 7.58 25.64
C ILE A 243 0.38 7.07 24.20
N PHE A 244 0.73 5.80 24.04
CA PHE A 244 0.86 5.18 22.73
C PHE A 244 -0.46 5.14 21.96
N ALA A 245 -1.61 5.02 22.63
CA ALA A 245 -2.94 5.12 22.04
C ALA A 245 -3.21 6.48 21.36
N ARG A 246 -2.47 7.53 21.71
CA ARG A 246 -2.53 8.84 21.03
C ARG A 246 -1.43 9.03 20.01
N ILE A 247 -0.26 8.39 20.22
CA ILE A 247 0.90 8.52 19.32
C ILE A 247 0.62 7.89 17.96
N TRP A 248 0.12 6.65 17.91
CA TRP A 248 -0.05 5.96 16.62
C TRP A 248 -1.04 6.64 15.68
N PRO A 249 -2.19 7.21 16.11
CA PRO A 249 -3.05 7.95 15.20
C PRO A 249 -2.43 9.29 14.76
N ALA A 250 -1.65 9.95 15.65
CA ALA A 250 -0.90 11.16 15.28
C ALA A 250 0.15 10.86 14.20
N LEU A 251 0.86 9.72 14.32
CA LEU A 251 1.78 9.25 13.28
C LEU A 251 1.05 8.91 11.97
N MET A 252 -0.19 8.40 12.02
CA MET A 252 -1.01 8.22 10.81
C MET A 252 -1.34 9.56 10.14
N VAL A 253 -1.70 10.59 10.92
CA VAL A 253 -1.91 11.94 10.36
C VAL A 253 -0.63 12.45 9.71
N MET A 254 0.52 12.28 10.37
CA MET A 254 1.82 12.67 9.83
C MET A 254 2.13 11.93 8.53
N LEU A 255 1.96 10.61 8.50
CA LEU A 255 2.14 9.81 7.28
C LEU A 255 1.21 10.27 6.16
N GLY A 256 -0.07 10.52 6.48
CA GLY A 256 -1.03 11.04 5.51
C GLY A 256 -0.61 12.38 4.93
N ILE A 257 -0.10 13.30 5.76
CA ILE A 257 0.44 14.59 5.31
C ILE A 257 1.66 14.38 4.41
N LEU A 258 2.61 13.53 4.79
CA LEU A 258 3.78 13.22 3.97
C LEU A 258 3.37 12.70 2.59
N LEU A 259 2.38 11.79 2.52
CA LEU A 259 1.86 11.27 1.26
C LEU A 259 1.14 12.33 0.41
N VAL A 260 0.43 13.29 1.04
CA VAL A 260 -0.23 14.41 0.32
C VAL A 260 0.79 15.37 -0.31
N PHE A 261 1.99 15.46 0.27
CA PHE A 261 3.06 16.30 -0.26
C PHE A 261 4.07 15.54 -1.12
N TYR A 262 3.80 14.26 -1.42
CA TYR A 262 4.64 13.47 -2.32
C TYR A 262 4.79 14.13 -3.69
N ARG A 263 6.00 14.15 -4.22
CA ARG A 263 6.33 14.64 -5.57
C ARG A 263 7.45 13.79 -6.17
N GLU A 264 7.23 13.33 -7.37
CA GLU A 264 8.19 12.57 -8.17
C GLU A 264 9.01 13.45 -9.11
#